data_c09274a74374986014b0186c8240cbaa
#
_entry.id   c09274a74374986014b0186c8240cbaa
#
_cell.length_a   1.000
_cell.length_b   1.000
_cell.length_c   1.000
_cell.angle_alpha   90.00
_cell.angle_beta   90.00
_cell.angle_gamma   90.00
#
_symmetry.space_group_name_H-M   'P 1'
#
loop_
_entity.id
_entity.type
_entity.pdbx_description
1 polymer ?
#
loop_
_entity_poly.entity_id
_entity_poly.type
_entity_poly.pdbx_seq_one_letter_code
_entity_poly.pdbx_strand_id
1 'polypeptide(L)'
;MAATVWVVDDDDTVRSVLGAMLRELGYEVQLFDKAEEVINNYALRPPDVIVTDVRMPGMSGMELTRAILEKDPFAIIMILTGFPSIPDAVEAIRVGAIDFLSKPCRIEEIRIRIERALENKHLQSRLKKTRLITWSLMASLPLWFILGIILARILLL
;
A
#
# COMPACT_ATOMS: atom_id res chain seq x y z
N MET A 1 4.56 -10.76 -12.17
CA MET A 1 4.31 -11.47 -10.89
C MET A 1 2.89 -11.11 -10.47
N ALA A 2 2.14 -12.06 -9.93
CA ALA A 2 0.83 -11.78 -9.35
C ALA A 2 0.99 -10.89 -8.12
N ALA A 3 0.09 -9.94 -7.92
CA ALA A 3 0.13 -9.10 -6.72
C ALA A 3 -0.31 -9.93 -5.50
N THR A 4 0.35 -9.67 -4.37
CA THR A 4 0.08 -10.36 -3.10
C THR A 4 -0.95 -9.57 -2.30
N VAL A 5 -2.05 -10.24 -1.93
CA VAL A 5 -3.14 -9.65 -1.12
C VAL A 5 -3.26 -10.41 0.18
N TRP A 6 -3.25 -9.68 1.30
CA TRP A 6 -3.53 -10.25 2.61
C TRP A 6 -4.95 -9.93 3.03
N VAL A 7 -5.67 -10.96 3.48
CA VAL A 7 -7.04 -10.85 3.98
C VAL A 7 -7.03 -11.09 5.48
N VAL A 8 -7.59 -10.16 6.23
CA VAL A 8 -7.63 -10.19 7.70
C VAL A 8 -9.08 -10.09 8.16
N ASP A 9 -9.61 -11.15 8.72
CA ASP A 9 -11.02 -11.25 9.15
C ASP A 9 -11.15 -12.37 10.19
N ASP A 10 -11.81 -12.15 11.29
CA ASP A 10 -12.00 -13.17 12.32
C ASP A 10 -13.07 -14.21 11.94
N ASP A 11 -14.00 -13.87 11.03
CA ASP A 11 -14.96 -14.81 10.47
C ASP A 11 -14.31 -15.72 9.41
N ASP A 12 -14.16 -17.01 9.73
CA ASP A 12 -13.54 -18.00 8.84
C ASP A 12 -14.27 -18.15 7.50
N THR A 13 -15.60 -18.05 7.51
CA THR A 13 -16.42 -18.17 6.30
C THR A 13 -16.18 -16.98 5.38
N VAL A 14 -16.23 -15.78 5.91
CA VAL A 14 -15.98 -14.53 5.15
C VAL A 14 -14.57 -14.52 4.62
N ARG A 15 -13.58 -14.83 5.46
CA ARG A 15 -12.17 -14.90 5.12
C ARG A 15 -11.90 -15.89 3.98
N SER A 16 -12.47 -17.09 4.07
CA SER A 16 -12.32 -18.14 3.07
C SER A 16 -12.95 -17.76 1.73
N VAL A 17 -14.18 -17.22 1.75
CA VAL A 17 -14.90 -16.78 0.53
C VAL A 17 -14.15 -15.65 -0.14
N LEU A 18 -13.74 -14.62 0.60
CA LEU A 18 -12.99 -13.50 0.06
C LEU A 18 -11.63 -13.94 -0.51
N GLY A 19 -10.96 -14.84 0.20
CA GLY A 19 -9.71 -15.43 -0.28
C GLY A 19 -9.86 -16.23 -1.56
N ALA A 20 -10.94 -17.00 -1.71
CA ALA A 20 -11.24 -17.74 -2.94
C ALA A 20 -11.51 -16.78 -4.11
N MET A 21 -12.34 -15.76 -3.90
CA MET A 21 -12.64 -14.73 -4.90
C MET A 21 -11.37 -14.01 -5.39
N LEU A 22 -10.48 -13.63 -4.49
CA LEU A 22 -9.24 -12.94 -4.86
C LEU A 22 -8.27 -13.86 -5.62
N ARG A 23 -8.21 -15.15 -5.26
CA ARG A 23 -7.41 -16.13 -6.03
C ARG A 23 -7.95 -16.36 -7.44
N GLU A 24 -9.27 -16.37 -7.60
CA GLU A 24 -9.93 -16.45 -8.92
C GLU A 24 -9.56 -15.25 -9.81
N LEU A 25 -9.36 -14.08 -9.22
CA LEU A 25 -8.86 -12.87 -9.90
C LEU A 25 -7.35 -12.93 -10.21
N GLY A 26 -6.64 -13.98 -9.80
CA GLY A 26 -5.22 -14.17 -10.08
C GLY A 26 -4.27 -13.55 -9.05
N TYR A 27 -4.75 -13.15 -7.87
CA TYR A 27 -3.91 -12.66 -6.77
C TYR A 27 -3.28 -13.81 -5.97
N GLU A 28 -2.07 -13.60 -5.45
CA GLU A 28 -1.52 -14.46 -4.39
C GLU A 28 -2.12 -14.03 -3.05
N VAL A 29 -2.84 -14.95 -2.36
CA VAL A 29 -3.62 -14.59 -1.18
C VAL A 29 -3.11 -15.31 0.06
N GLN A 30 -2.83 -14.54 1.12
CA GLN A 30 -2.62 -15.03 2.47
C GLN A 30 -3.80 -14.60 3.36
N LEU A 31 -4.19 -15.48 4.28
CA LEU A 31 -5.34 -15.33 5.15
C LEU A 31 -4.87 -15.25 6.60
N PHE A 32 -5.39 -14.29 7.35
CA PHE A 32 -5.09 -14.08 8.76
C PHE A 32 -6.40 -13.95 9.55
N ASP A 33 -6.48 -14.56 10.70
CA ASP A 33 -7.63 -14.45 11.62
C ASP A 33 -7.42 -13.36 12.67
N LYS A 34 -6.19 -12.81 12.78
CA LYS A 34 -5.81 -11.79 13.77
C LYS A 34 -4.90 -10.73 13.17
N ALA A 35 -5.12 -9.50 13.59
CA ALA A 35 -4.33 -8.36 13.17
C ALA A 35 -2.87 -8.44 13.67
N GLU A 36 -2.64 -9.02 14.84
CA GLU A 36 -1.30 -9.14 15.43
C GLU A 36 -0.37 -10.02 14.59
N GLU A 37 -0.92 -11.06 13.95
CA GLU A 37 -0.17 -11.91 13.05
C GLU A 37 0.28 -11.16 11.79
N VAL A 38 -0.58 -10.27 11.29
CA VAL A 38 -0.26 -9.42 10.14
C VAL A 38 0.94 -8.53 10.45
N ILE A 39 0.97 -7.89 11.60
CA ILE A 39 2.08 -7.01 12.01
C ILE A 39 3.40 -7.77 12.07
N ASN A 40 3.39 -8.99 12.62
CA ASN A 40 4.58 -9.82 12.74
C ASN A 40 5.10 -10.28 11.37
N ASN A 41 4.19 -10.63 10.46
CA ASN A 41 4.54 -11.08 9.11
C ASN A 41 4.92 -9.92 8.19
N TYR A 42 4.36 -8.72 8.39
CA TYR A 42 4.59 -7.55 7.55
C TYR A 42 6.08 -7.17 7.47
N ALA A 43 6.78 -7.26 8.59
CA ALA A 43 8.21 -6.95 8.66
C ALA A 43 9.09 -7.90 7.82
N LEU A 44 8.62 -9.12 7.57
CA LEU A 44 9.35 -10.14 6.82
C LEU A 44 9.10 -10.03 5.30
N ARG A 45 7.85 -9.92 4.92
CA ARG A 45 7.45 -9.85 3.51
C ARG A 45 6.14 -9.07 3.38
N PRO A 46 6.21 -7.74 3.20
CA PRO A 46 5.00 -6.93 3.05
C PRO A 46 4.21 -7.31 1.80
N PRO A 47 2.87 -7.33 1.87
CA PRO A 47 2.01 -7.57 0.71
C PRO A 47 1.91 -6.32 -0.17
N ASP A 48 1.32 -6.48 -1.35
CA ASP A 48 0.96 -5.34 -2.18
C ASP A 48 -0.28 -4.62 -1.65
N VAL A 49 -1.25 -5.39 -1.11
CA VAL A 49 -2.51 -4.87 -0.55
C VAL A 49 -2.90 -5.66 0.71
N ILE A 50 -3.43 -4.98 1.70
CA ILE A 50 -4.12 -5.58 2.87
C ILE A 50 -5.60 -5.25 2.77
N VAL A 51 -6.45 -6.26 2.90
CA VAL A 51 -7.91 -6.11 3.05
C VAL A 51 -8.27 -6.59 4.45
N THR A 52 -8.80 -5.71 5.30
CA THR A 52 -9.07 -6.03 6.70
C THR A 52 -10.50 -5.69 7.10
N ASP A 53 -11.10 -6.52 7.96
CA ASP A 53 -12.32 -6.13 8.66
C ASP A 53 -12.02 -5.03 9.70
N VAL A 54 -13.04 -4.26 10.05
CA VAL A 54 -12.95 -3.26 11.12
C VAL A 54 -12.95 -3.90 12.48
N ARG A 55 -13.91 -4.85 12.68
CA ARG A 55 -14.22 -5.40 13.99
C ARG A 55 -13.67 -6.81 14.14
N MET A 56 -12.58 -6.92 14.84
CA MET A 56 -11.94 -8.21 15.15
C MET A 56 -11.63 -8.27 16.65
N PRO A 57 -11.63 -9.45 17.26
CA PRO A 57 -11.15 -9.64 18.62
C PRO A 57 -9.69 -9.22 18.77
N GLY A 58 -9.36 -8.55 19.87
CA GLY A 58 -8.02 -8.01 20.09
C GLY A 58 -7.82 -6.70 19.33
N MET A 59 -6.90 -6.66 18.39
CA MET A 59 -6.61 -5.47 17.59
C MET A 59 -7.61 -5.32 16.44
N SER A 60 -8.26 -4.17 16.37
CA SER A 60 -9.19 -3.81 15.29
C SER A 60 -8.44 -3.53 13.96
N GLY A 61 -9.16 -3.61 12.82
CA GLY A 61 -8.61 -3.24 11.53
C GLY A 61 -8.16 -1.78 11.42
N MET A 62 -8.77 -0.88 12.19
CA MET A 62 -8.35 0.53 12.28
C MET A 62 -7.00 0.67 13.00
N GLU A 63 -6.81 -0.06 14.10
CA GLU A 63 -5.54 -0.09 14.83
C GLU A 63 -4.45 -0.74 14.01
N LEU A 64 -4.77 -1.85 13.32
CA LEU A 64 -3.87 -2.49 12.35
C LEU A 64 -3.43 -1.49 11.25
N THR A 65 -4.39 -0.79 10.67
CA THR A 65 -4.11 0.22 9.62
C THR A 65 -3.15 1.28 10.12
N ARG A 66 -3.38 1.83 11.32
CA ARG A 66 -2.51 2.83 11.94
C ARG A 66 -1.11 2.27 12.18
N ALA A 67 -1.02 1.08 12.78
CA ALA A 67 0.27 0.45 13.10
C ALA A 67 1.12 0.12 11.87
N ILE A 68 0.49 -0.28 10.76
CA ILE A 68 1.20 -0.53 9.49
C ILE A 68 1.65 0.79 8.86
N LEU A 69 0.76 1.79 8.76
CA LEU A 69 1.06 3.08 8.11
C LEU A 69 2.10 3.92 8.87
N GLU A 70 2.23 3.73 10.18
CA GLU A 70 3.34 4.31 10.96
C GLU A 70 4.71 3.76 10.51
N LYS A 71 4.78 2.50 10.09
CA LYS A 71 6.01 1.85 9.62
C LYS A 71 6.23 2.01 8.13
N ASP A 72 5.16 1.89 7.35
CA ASP A 72 5.16 2.04 5.89
C ASP A 72 4.02 2.96 5.44
N PRO A 73 4.28 4.27 5.31
CA PRO A 73 3.27 5.25 4.86
C PRO A 73 2.72 5.01 3.45
N PHE A 74 3.28 4.06 2.71
CA PHE A 74 2.85 3.70 1.35
C PHE A 74 2.17 2.35 1.26
N ALA A 75 1.91 1.69 2.39
CA ALA A 75 1.13 0.47 2.43
C ALA A 75 -0.29 0.74 1.89
N ILE A 76 -0.79 -0.18 1.10
CA ILE A 76 -2.17 -0.13 0.60
C ILE A 76 -3.03 -0.94 1.54
N ILE A 77 -3.92 -0.27 2.26
CA ILE A 77 -4.85 -0.91 3.19
C ILE A 77 -6.27 -0.51 2.82
N MET A 78 -7.10 -1.50 2.62
CA MET A 78 -8.52 -1.39 2.31
C MET A 78 -9.33 -2.00 3.45
N ILE A 79 -10.35 -1.31 3.90
CA ILE A 79 -11.24 -1.78 4.95
C ILE A 79 -12.53 -2.33 4.35
N LEU A 80 -12.89 -3.54 4.76
CA LEU A 80 -14.08 -4.24 4.31
C LEU A 80 -14.88 -4.72 5.52
N THR A 81 -16.04 -4.13 5.82
CA THR A 81 -16.80 -4.40 7.05
C THR A 81 -18.26 -4.78 6.80
N GLY A 82 -18.78 -5.69 7.63
CA GLY A 82 -20.19 -6.08 7.65
C GLY A 82 -21.10 -5.07 8.35
N PHE A 83 -20.54 -4.13 9.10
CA PHE A 83 -21.30 -3.12 9.87
C PHE A 83 -20.83 -1.71 9.51
N PRO A 84 -21.09 -1.25 8.27
CA PRO A 84 -20.63 0.05 7.85
C PRO A 84 -21.34 1.16 8.62
N SER A 85 -20.57 2.12 9.12
CA SER A 85 -21.08 3.36 9.69
C SER A 85 -20.36 4.57 9.06
N ILE A 86 -21.04 5.71 9.01
CA ILE A 86 -20.40 6.95 8.51
C ILE A 86 -19.18 7.33 9.36
N PRO A 87 -19.24 7.26 10.71
CA PRO A 87 -18.06 7.51 11.55
C PRO A 87 -16.89 6.58 11.24
N ASP A 88 -17.14 5.27 11.07
CA ASP A 88 -16.08 4.30 10.75
C ASP A 88 -15.44 4.59 9.39
N ALA A 89 -16.26 4.94 8.38
CA ALA A 89 -15.74 5.30 7.06
C ALA A 89 -14.88 6.56 7.10
N VAL A 90 -15.31 7.59 7.83
CA VAL A 90 -14.52 8.82 8.02
C VAL A 90 -13.23 8.54 8.77
N GLU A 91 -13.27 7.71 9.81
CA GLU A 91 -12.07 7.33 10.54
C GLU A 91 -11.11 6.51 9.68
N ALA A 92 -11.60 5.55 8.90
CA ALA A 92 -10.79 4.76 7.97
C ALA A 92 -9.96 5.65 7.04
N ILE A 93 -10.59 6.61 6.39
CA ILE A 93 -9.89 7.57 5.52
C ILE A 93 -8.92 8.44 6.33
N ARG A 94 -9.30 8.86 7.53
CA ARG A 94 -8.47 9.70 8.40
C ARG A 94 -7.19 9.00 8.88
N VAL A 95 -7.27 7.69 9.17
CA VAL A 95 -6.09 6.90 9.54
C VAL A 95 -5.24 6.51 8.33
N GLY A 96 -5.73 6.75 7.11
CA GLY A 96 -5.00 6.57 5.87
C GLY A 96 -5.34 5.30 5.10
N ALA A 97 -6.43 4.60 5.42
CA ALA A 97 -6.94 3.55 4.55
C ALA A 97 -7.27 4.13 3.17
N ILE A 98 -6.94 3.37 2.13
CA ILE A 98 -7.13 3.86 0.76
C ILE A 98 -8.60 3.77 0.33
N ASP A 99 -9.35 2.85 0.95
CA ASP A 99 -10.75 2.64 0.66
C ASP A 99 -11.50 1.98 1.83
N PHE A 100 -12.83 2.14 1.82
CA PHE A 100 -13.74 1.56 2.80
C PHE A 100 -14.96 0.98 2.08
N LEU A 101 -15.22 -0.31 2.27
CA LEU A 101 -16.25 -1.08 1.61
C LEU A 101 -17.17 -1.77 2.62
N SER A 102 -18.44 -1.94 2.24
CA SER A 102 -19.40 -2.74 3.02
C SER A 102 -19.49 -4.17 2.50
N LYS A 103 -19.58 -5.13 3.42
CA LYS A 103 -19.97 -6.52 3.11
C LYS A 103 -21.51 -6.60 3.03
N PRO A 104 -22.11 -7.39 2.14
CA PRO A 104 -21.46 -8.15 1.06
C PRO A 104 -21.03 -7.23 -0.08
N CYS A 105 -19.84 -7.44 -0.62
CA CYS A 105 -19.32 -6.72 -1.78
C CYS A 105 -19.21 -7.65 -3.00
N ARG A 106 -19.32 -7.05 -4.19
CA ARG A 106 -19.18 -7.79 -5.44
C ARG A 106 -17.70 -7.96 -5.77
N ILE A 107 -17.33 -9.12 -6.31
CA ILE A 107 -15.94 -9.41 -6.69
C ILE A 107 -15.36 -8.34 -7.64
N GLU A 108 -16.16 -7.86 -8.58
CA GLU A 108 -15.76 -6.81 -9.53
C GLU A 108 -15.47 -5.49 -8.84
N GLU A 109 -16.20 -5.17 -7.77
CA GLU A 109 -15.98 -3.96 -7.01
C GLU A 109 -14.62 -4.00 -6.28
N ILE A 110 -14.31 -5.11 -5.63
CA ILE A 110 -13.02 -5.32 -4.98
C ILE A 110 -11.89 -5.25 -6.01
N ARG A 111 -12.05 -5.93 -7.14
CA ARG A 111 -11.06 -5.94 -8.22
C ARG A 111 -10.71 -4.53 -8.69
N ILE A 112 -11.72 -3.74 -9.06
CA ILE A 112 -11.52 -2.38 -9.57
C ILE A 112 -10.78 -1.51 -8.57
N ARG A 113 -11.10 -1.66 -7.28
CA ARG A 113 -10.47 -0.87 -6.22
C ARG A 113 -9.02 -1.29 -5.96
N ILE A 114 -8.73 -2.60 -5.94
CA ILE A 114 -7.36 -3.11 -5.81
C ILE A 114 -6.51 -2.68 -7.02
N GLU A 115 -7.00 -2.87 -8.24
CA GLU A 115 -6.29 -2.48 -9.46
C GLU A 115 -5.96 -0.99 -9.46
N ARG A 116 -6.92 -0.13 -9.12
CA ARG A 116 -6.74 1.31 -9.02
C ARG A 116 -5.73 1.72 -7.95
N ALA A 117 -5.74 1.02 -6.81
CA ALA A 117 -4.80 1.24 -5.72
C ALA A 117 -3.35 0.86 -6.12
N LEU A 118 -3.19 -0.28 -6.76
CA LEU A 118 -1.90 -0.76 -7.27
C LEU A 118 -1.34 0.16 -8.36
N GLU A 119 -2.17 0.60 -9.29
CA GLU A 119 -1.78 1.53 -10.35
C GLU A 119 -1.28 2.86 -9.76
N ASN A 120 -2.00 3.43 -8.81
CA ASN A 120 -1.60 4.66 -8.13
C ASN A 120 -0.25 4.51 -7.41
N LYS A 121 0.01 3.38 -6.74
CA LYS A 121 1.30 3.08 -6.12
C LYS A 121 2.44 3.03 -7.14
N HIS A 122 2.20 2.39 -8.28
CA HIS A 122 3.17 2.34 -9.38
C HIS A 122 3.48 3.73 -9.97
N LEU A 123 2.47 4.56 -10.18
CA LEU A 123 2.65 5.93 -10.66
C LEU A 123 3.46 6.78 -9.67
N GLN A 124 3.14 6.71 -8.38
CA GLN A 124 3.88 7.43 -7.34
C GLN A 124 5.35 6.99 -7.25
N SER A 125 5.61 5.68 -7.39
CA SER A 125 6.98 5.16 -7.35
C SER A 125 7.82 5.63 -8.55
N ARG A 126 7.22 5.73 -9.74
CA ARG A 126 7.87 6.26 -10.95
C ARG A 126 8.20 7.75 -10.80
N LEU A 127 7.26 8.55 -10.29
CA LEU A 127 7.47 9.98 -10.06
C LEU A 127 8.62 10.25 -9.08
N LYS A 128 8.74 9.45 -8.01
CA LYS A 128 9.87 9.56 -7.06
C LYS A 128 11.21 9.27 -7.72
N LYS A 129 11.31 8.21 -8.54
CA LYS A 129 12.55 7.88 -9.27
C LYS A 129 12.96 9.00 -10.23
N THR A 130 12.02 9.54 -10.98
CA THR A 130 12.29 10.65 -11.92
C THR A 130 12.77 11.89 -11.17
N ARG A 131 12.15 12.22 -10.04
CA ARG A 131 12.52 13.38 -9.23
C ARG A 131 13.94 13.25 -8.64
N LEU A 132 14.34 12.06 -8.19
CA LEU A 132 15.70 11.82 -7.70
C LEU A 132 16.74 11.98 -8.80
N ILE A 133 16.46 11.48 -10.01
CA ILE A 133 17.38 11.60 -11.17
C ILE A 133 17.52 13.08 -11.57
N THR A 134 16.44 13.84 -11.64
CA THR A 134 16.50 15.26 -11.97
C THR A 134 17.28 16.08 -10.95
N TRP A 135 17.09 15.80 -9.66
CA TRP A 135 17.86 16.47 -8.59
C TRP A 135 19.34 16.11 -8.64
N SER A 136 19.71 14.85 -8.92
CA SER A 136 21.13 14.46 -9.05
C SER A 136 21.79 15.12 -10.25
N LEU A 137 21.10 15.25 -11.39
CA LEU A 137 21.59 15.97 -12.56
C LEU A 137 21.75 17.47 -12.28
N MET A 138 20.78 18.12 -11.64
CA MET A 138 20.87 19.53 -11.28
C MET A 138 22.00 19.80 -10.27
N ALA A 139 22.23 18.90 -9.31
CA ALA A 139 23.33 19.04 -8.36
C ALA A 139 24.71 18.85 -8.99
N SER A 140 24.82 18.12 -10.11
CA SER A 140 26.09 17.93 -10.81
C SER A 140 26.48 19.08 -11.76
N LEU A 141 25.52 19.90 -12.20
CA LEU A 141 25.76 21.00 -13.12
C LEU A 141 26.85 22.00 -12.63
N PRO A 142 26.82 22.49 -11.36
CA PRO A 142 27.85 23.42 -10.89
C PRO A 142 29.25 22.78 -10.86
N LEU A 143 29.34 21.48 -10.61
CA LEU A 143 30.61 20.73 -10.62
C LEU A 143 31.23 20.70 -12.02
N TRP A 144 30.43 20.45 -13.05
CA TRP A 144 30.87 20.46 -14.45
C TRP A 144 31.27 21.84 -14.92
N PHE A 145 30.57 22.88 -14.43
CA PHE A 145 30.88 24.26 -14.74
C PHE A 145 32.21 24.69 -14.14
N ILE A 146 32.47 24.34 -12.88
CA ILE A 146 33.75 24.62 -12.21
C ILE A 146 34.88 23.84 -12.86
N LEU A 147 34.68 22.58 -13.20
CA LEU A 147 35.68 21.76 -13.90
C LEU A 147 36.03 22.37 -15.28
N GLY A 148 35.02 22.84 -16.01
CA GLY A 148 35.19 23.51 -17.29
C GLY A 148 36.05 24.77 -17.19
N ILE A 149 35.82 25.61 -16.17
CA ILE A 149 36.61 26.83 -15.91
C ILE A 149 38.06 26.48 -15.56
N ILE A 150 38.29 25.46 -14.74
CA ILE A 150 39.65 25.01 -14.38
C ILE A 150 40.41 24.51 -15.62
N LEU A 151 39.73 23.69 -16.43
CA LEU A 151 40.33 23.13 -17.65
C LEU A 151 40.69 24.25 -18.68
N ALA A 152 39.79 25.22 -18.85
CA ALA A 152 40.01 26.37 -19.72
C ALA A 152 41.21 27.24 -19.26
N ARG A 153 41.38 27.41 -17.94
CA ARG A 153 42.53 28.12 -17.39
C ARG A 153 43.87 27.41 -17.62
N ILE A 154 43.84 26.06 -17.52
CA ILE A 154 45.06 25.25 -17.74
C ILE A 154 45.47 25.24 -19.21
N LEU A 155 44.52 25.26 -20.15
CA LEU A 155 44.77 25.26 -21.56
C LEU A 155 45.22 26.65 -22.14
N LEU A 156 44.94 27.74 -21.41
CA LEU A 156 45.26 29.12 -21.77
C LEU A 156 46.58 29.65 -21.15
N LEU A 157 47.24 28.83 -20.32
CA LEU A 157 48.57 29.02 -19.76
C LEU A 157 49.61 28.23 -20.55
#